data_ccd478d617872d6b0f81ab0a6730c9a0
#
_entry.id   ccd478d617872d6b0f81ab0a6730c9a0
#
_cell.length_a   1.000
_cell.length_b   1.000
_cell.length_c   1.000
_cell.angle_alpha   90.00
_cell.angle_beta   90.00
_cell.angle_gamma   90.00
#
_symmetry.space_group_name_H-M   'P 1'
#
loop_
_entity.id
_entity.type
_entity.pdbx_description
1 polymer ?
#
loop_
_entity_poly.entity_id
_entity_poly.type
_entity_poly.pdbx_seq_one_letter_code
_entity_poly.pdbx_strand_id
1 'polypeptide(L)'
;MIPHEYIEELTRRTDITELIGSYVQLKRKGRLYGGLCPFHSEKSPSFYVYPDTQSFYCFGCGAGGDAITFTKKINSIDYPEAVKLLAARAGMPEPEEDDKTGRMRSRILSMNKEAARFFHACLNSTVEEARQARAYWRRRGLDDKTIVRFGLGYAPNDGQALYQFLRDKGYNQQELDASGLFKRSQSGRIYCLFWKRVMTPIFDLRGNIIAFGGRVLDDSKPKYVNSPETLVYHKSDTVFALQIAKKSASRRFVLCEGYMDVISMQQAGIDTAVCACGTALTPDQVKLISQYAEEVILSYDSDEAGQKATLRSLELFRNSPVKVGVLQIPGAKDPDEYIKKYGAERFKALLDGVGNALDFRLKRLRDKYDLSQDGQRLEYIKEAVDMLAERSNPTEQEVYAGRLAEETNVSKTAILTQLETAVKRAGYKHRQERSRARLKEGEMNQINVPYSMGGAEALGVASAQQRLLAAILREPGYLDMVRSQLPAEKFLLPQQRELYQAMIQCREQGIELSLATLRAYVSEEALNELSALAAKYSDVNCTPDDIRLYLDRIARGTPVAKKAAEMSNDQLERYLQSMREKKQGNLPPEE
;
A
#
# COMPACT_ATOMS: atom_id res chain seq x y z
N MET A 1 -6.24 17.95 -18.82
CA MET A 1 -4.92 17.24 -18.82
C MET A 1 -3.87 18.33 -18.84
N ILE A 2 -2.84 18.25 -18.01
CA ILE A 2 -1.76 19.27 -17.99
C ILE A 2 -1.00 19.15 -19.30
N PRO A 3 -0.73 20.25 -20.03
CA PRO A 3 -0.02 20.21 -21.30
C PRO A 3 1.38 19.59 -21.18
N HIS A 4 1.80 18.81 -22.17
CA HIS A 4 3.14 18.19 -22.19
C HIS A 4 4.27 19.20 -22.09
N GLU A 5 4.18 20.28 -22.83
CA GLU A 5 5.14 21.39 -22.81
C GLU A 5 5.34 21.95 -21.40
N TYR A 6 4.26 22.02 -20.61
CA TYR A 6 4.34 22.46 -19.23
C TYR A 6 5.10 21.44 -18.35
N ILE A 7 4.84 20.15 -18.54
CA ILE A 7 5.54 19.08 -17.79
C ILE A 7 7.02 19.03 -18.15
N GLU A 8 7.36 19.20 -19.44
CA GLU A 8 8.75 19.27 -19.90
C GLU A 8 9.50 20.45 -19.28
N GLU A 9 8.88 21.65 -19.28
CA GLU A 9 9.49 22.84 -18.67
C GLU A 9 9.62 22.67 -17.14
N LEU A 10 8.62 22.09 -16.47
CA LEU A 10 8.67 21.81 -15.05
C LEU A 10 9.80 20.83 -14.71
N THR A 11 9.93 19.76 -15.49
CA THR A 11 10.98 18.75 -15.31
C THR A 11 12.36 19.36 -15.54
N ARG A 12 12.51 20.23 -16.53
CA ARG A 12 13.78 20.93 -16.82
C ARG A 12 14.20 21.86 -15.70
N ARG A 13 13.23 22.53 -15.03
CA ARG A 13 13.49 23.42 -13.89
C ARG A 13 13.64 22.72 -12.56
N THR A 14 13.32 21.44 -12.48
CA THR A 14 13.35 20.67 -11.24
C THR A 14 14.53 19.71 -11.24
N ASP A 15 15.58 20.00 -10.49
CA ASP A 15 16.65 19.02 -10.24
C ASP A 15 16.19 18.02 -9.18
N ILE A 16 16.16 16.73 -9.58
CA ILE A 16 15.69 15.65 -8.70
C ILE A 16 16.61 15.45 -7.50
N THR A 17 17.91 15.72 -7.63
CA THR A 17 18.88 15.56 -6.54
C THR A 17 18.67 16.62 -5.48
N GLU A 18 18.44 17.86 -5.90
CA GLU A 18 18.13 18.97 -5.00
C GLU A 18 16.77 18.76 -4.32
N LEU A 19 15.76 18.35 -5.09
CA LEU A 19 14.43 18.05 -4.57
C LEU A 19 14.51 17.00 -3.48
N ILE A 20 15.06 15.83 -3.78
CA ILE A 20 15.14 14.69 -2.85
C ILE A 20 16.07 15.00 -1.68
N GLY A 21 17.16 15.74 -1.92
CA GLY A 21 18.10 16.18 -0.90
C GLY A 21 17.45 17.05 0.18
N SER A 22 16.31 17.72 -0.12
CA SER A 22 15.53 18.46 0.89
C SER A 22 14.71 17.57 1.84
N TYR A 23 14.55 16.27 1.53
CA TYR A 23 13.81 15.30 2.35
C TYR A 23 14.72 14.18 2.91
N VAL A 24 15.79 13.84 2.19
CA VAL A 24 16.66 12.70 2.48
C VAL A 24 18.11 13.15 2.50
N GLN A 25 18.87 12.73 3.51
CA GLN A 25 20.31 12.97 3.54
C GLN A 25 21.00 12.09 2.48
N LEU A 26 21.34 12.70 1.35
CA LEU A 26 21.99 12.05 0.23
C LEU A 26 23.52 12.09 0.37
N LYS A 27 24.19 10.97 0.07
CA LYS A 27 25.66 10.87 -0.02
C LYS A 27 26.05 10.52 -1.46
N ARG A 28 27.00 11.23 -2.02
CA ARG A 28 27.49 10.96 -3.38
C ARG A 28 28.19 9.60 -3.44
N LYS A 29 27.84 8.78 -4.43
CA LYS A 29 28.44 7.48 -4.73
C LYS A 29 28.77 7.42 -6.23
N GLY A 30 29.94 7.89 -6.61
CA GLY A 30 30.33 8.04 -8.02
C GLY A 30 29.47 9.07 -8.75
N ARG A 31 28.72 8.63 -9.76
CA ARG A 31 27.77 9.47 -10.53
C ARG A 31 26.37 9.55 -9.89
N LEU A 32 26.10 8.73 -8.88
CA LEU A 32 24.81 8.60 -8.22
C LEU A 32 24.83 9.22 -6.83
N TYR A 33 23.65 9.42 -6.26
CA TYR A 33 23.49 9.78 -4.85
C TYR A 33 22.71 8.68 -4.14
N GLY A 34 23.16 8.27 -2.95
CA GLY A 34 22.53 7.22 -2.14
C GLY A 34 22.13 7.74 -0.78
N GLY A 35 21.01 7.24 -0.25
CA GLY A 35 20.49 7.57 1.07
C GLY A 35 19.59 6.48 1.64
N LEU A 36 19.07 6.70 2.85
CA LEU A 36 18.03 5.85 3.41
C LEU A 36 16.70 6.18 2.74
N CYS A 37 15.92 5.16 2.43
CA CYS A 37 14.65 5.33 1.74
C CYS A 37 13.62 6.05 2.63
N PRO A 38 12.94 7.11 2.14
CA PRO A 38 11.90 7.78 2.88
C PRO A 38 10.55 7.02 2.84
N PHE A 39 10.44 5.95 2.03
CA PHE A 39 9.21 5.20 1.79
C PHE A 39 9.14 3.88 2.56
N HIS A 40 10.24 3.44 3.17
CA HIS A 40 10.30 2.29 4.07
C HIS A 40 11.44 2.46 5.06
N SER A 41 11.35 1.79 6.20
CA SER A 41 12.39 1.82 7.23
C SER A 41 13.53 0.86 6.87
N GLU A 42 14.77 1.36 6.86
CA GLU A 42 15.96 0.57 6.61
C GLU A 42 17.16 1.10 7.43
N LYS A 43 18.13 0.21 7.68
CA LYS A 43 19.38 0.58 8.41
C LYS A 43 20.56 0.80 7.46
N SER A 44 20.48 0.29 6.25
CA SER A 44 21.51 0.42 5.21
C SER A 44 20.92 1.06 3.97
N PRO A 45 21.60 2.04 3.33
CA PRO A 45 21.09 2.76 2.18
C PRO A 45 20.80 1.86 0.99
N SER A 46 19.54 1.80 0.56
CA SER A 46 19.09 1.13 -0.67
C SER A 46 18.38 2.06 -1.66
N PHE A 47 18.26 3.33 -1.31
CA PHE A 47 17.62 4.37 -2.12
C PHE A 47 18.68 5.14 -2.90
N TYR A 48 18.51 5.20 -4.23
CA TYR A 48 19.46 5.87 -5.13
C TYR A 48 18.76 6.88 -6.02
N VAL A 49 19.43 8.01 -6.26
CA VAL A 49 19.02 9.07 -7.18
C VAL A 49 19.99 9.10 -8.35
N TYR A 50 19.45 9.16 -9.55
CA TYR A 50 20.13 9.11 -10.85
C TYR A 50 19.99 10.47 -11.54
N PRO A 51 20.99 11.38 -11.42
CA PRO A 51 20.91 12.72 -12.01
C PRO A 51 20.81 12.67 -13.54
N ASP A 52 21.50 11.72 -14.18
CA ASP A 52 21.55 11.59 -15.65
C ASP A 52 20.16 11.29 -16.27
N THR A 53 19.31 10.55 -15.56
CA THR A 53 17.95 10.19 -16.01
C THR A 53 16.86 10.92 -15.24
N GLN A 54 17.22 11.85 -14.36
CA GLN A 54 16.31 12.59 -13.48
C GLN A 54 15.30 11.65 -12.78
N SER A 55 15.83 10.55 -12.23
CA SER A 55 15.00 9.48 -11.62
C SER A 55 15.55 9.04 -10.26
N PHE A 56 14.74 8.33 -9.51
CA PHE A 56 15.15 7.63 -8.31
C PHE A 56 14.66 6.19 -8.34
N TYR A 57 15.36 5.33 -7.60
CA TYR A 57 14.92 3.95 -7.37
C TYR A 57 15.41 3.43 -6.03
N CYS A 58 14.54 2.69 -5.32
CA CYS A 58 14.85 2.02 -4.07
C CYS A 58 14.91 0.50 -4.27
N PHE A 59 16.08 -0.11 -4.09
CA PHE A 59 16.23 -1.56 -4.20
C PHE A 59 15.63 -2.34 -3.01
N GLY A 60 15.25 -1.65 -1.92
CA GLY A 60 14.62 -2.27 -0.78
C GLY A 60 13.12 -2.48 -0.95
N CYS A 61 12.39 -1.43 -1.37
CA CYS A 61 10.91 -1.47 -1.48
C CYS A 61 10.40 -1.35 -2.92
N GLY A 62 11.27 -1.24 -3.94
CA GLY A 62 10.87 -1.11 -5.34
C GLY A 62 10.26 0.25 -5.72
N ALA A 63 10.24 1.24 -4.82
CA ALA A 63 9.74 2.57 -5.14
C ALA A 63 10.69 3.27 -6.13
N GLY A 64 10.16 3.70 -7.26
CA GLY A 64 10.92 4.39 -8.31
C GLY A 64 10.08 5.44 -9.01
N GLY A 65 10.72 6.25 -9.84
CA GLY A 65 10.09 7.27 -10.66
C GLY A 65 10.92 8.55 -10.83
N ASP A 66 10.24 9.60 -11.24
CA ASP A 66 10.75 10.95 -11.46
C ASP A 66 10.49 11.89 -10.27
N ALA A 67 10.82 13.17 -10.41
CA ALA A 67 10.57 14.20 -9.42
C ALA A 67 9.08 14.33 -9.04
N ILE A 68 8.16 14.18 -10.01
CA ILE A 68 6.72 14.26 -9.78
C ILE A 68 6.25 13.04 -8.99
N THR A 69 6.75 11.84 -9.34
CA THR A 69 6.47 10.59 -8.59
C THR A 69 6.97 10.67 -7.16
N PHE A 70 8.18 11.19 -6.97
CA PHE A 70 8.73 11.39 -5.63
C PHE A 70 7.85 12.32 -4.82
N THR A 71 7.47 13.48 -5.37
CA THR A 71 6.62 14.47 -4.70
C THR A 71 5.24 13.93 -4.37
N LYS A 72 4.64 13.18 -5.29
CA LYS A 72 3.38 12.45 -5.08
C LYS A 72 3.47 11.50 -3.89
N LYS A 73 4.52 10.66 -3.85
CA LYS A 73 4.70 9.63 -2.81
C LYS A 73 5.05 10.22 -1.45
N ILE A 74 5.98 11.17 -1.37
CA ILE A 74 6.46 11.72 -0.10
C ILE A 74 5.40 12.58 0.61
N ASN A 75 4.55 13.26 -0.16
CA ASN A 75 3.49 14.11 0.36
C ASN A 75 2.13 13.40 0.40
N SER A 76 2.03 12.15 -0.11
CA SER A 76 0.76 11.41 -0.24
C SER A 76 -0.31 12.22 -0.98
N ILE A 77 0.06 12.78 -2.15
CA ILE A 77 -0.77 13.64 -2.99
C ILE A 77 -0.96 13.03 -4.35
N ASP A 78 -1.95 13.53 -5.10
CA ASP A 78 -2.16 13.10 -6.47
C ASP A 78 -1.21 13.80 -7.46
N TYR A 79 -1.29 13.38 -8.73
CA TYR A 79 -0.43 13.89 -9.79
C TYR A 79 -0.61 15.40 -10.04
N PRO A 80 -1.83 15.94 -10.23
CA PRO A 80 -2.01 17.37 -10.43
C PRO A 80 -1.48 18.21 -9.28
N GLU A 81 -1.69 17.77 -8.04
CA GLU A 81 -1.20 18.47 -6.86
C GLU A 81 0.32 18.41 -6.73
N ALA A 82 0.93 17.27 -7.08
CA ALA A 82 2.40 17.16 -7.12
C ALA A 82 3.00 18.11 -8.15
N VAL A 83 2.36 18.23 -9.33
CA VAL A 83 2.77 19.19 -10.37
C VAL A 83 2.63 20.63 -9.87
N LYS A 84 1.52 21.00 -9.23
CA LYS A 84 1.32 22.36 -8.65
C LYS A 84 2.37 22.66 -7.58
N LEU A 85 2.66 21.72 -6.71
CA LEU A 85 3.66 21.89 -5.66
C LEU A 85 5.07 22.11 -6.24
N LEU A 86 5.44 21.34 -7.25
CA LEU A 86 6.72 21.50 -7.94
C LEU A 86 6.77 22.79 -8.76
N ALA A 87 5.67 23.18 -9.42
CA ALA A 87 5.57 24.43 -10.15
C ALA A 87 5.79 25.64 -9.23
N ALA A 88 5.13 25.65 -8.07
CA ALA A 88 5.35 26.70 -7.06
C ALA A 88 6.81 26.76 -6.60
N ARG A 89 7.46 25.58 -6.39
CA ARG A 89 8.88 25.51 -6.03
C ARG A 89 9.79 25.99 -7.15
N ALA A 90 9.46 25.69 -8.40
CA ALA A 90 10.20 26.10 -9.60
C ALA A 90 9.92 27.53 -10.07
N GLY A 91 9.05 28.28 -9.35
CA GLY A 91 8.64 29.62 -9.73
C GLY A 91 7.85 29.69 -11.05
N MET A 92 7.15 28.59 -11.40
CA MET A 92 6.29 28.54 -12.57
C MET A 92 4.85 28.93 -12.20
N PRO A 93 4.09 29.55 -13.14
CA PRO A 93 2.66 29.76 -12.94
C PRO A 93 1.95 28.40 -12.78
N GLU A 94 0.80 28.40 -12.09
CA GLU A 94 0.00 27.17 -12.00
C GLU A 94 -0.38 26.68 -13.42
N PRO A 95 -0.37 25.36 -13.69
CA PRO A 95 -0.75 24.83 -14.99
C PRO A 95 -2.21 25.18 -15.29
N GLU A 96 -2.50 25.62 -16.52
CA GLU A 96 -3.88 25.75 -17.00
C GLU A 96 -4.44 24.34 -17.17
N GLU A 97 -5.24 23.93 -16.22
CA GLU A 97 -5.88 22.61 -16.23
C GLU A 97 -7.21 22.66 -16.98
N ASP A 98 -7.33 21.95 -18.10
CA ASP A 98 -8.62 21.39 -18.52
C ASP A 98 -8.81 20.02 -17.83
N ASP A 99 -8.55 19.96 -16.53
CA ASP A 99 -8.68 18.73 -15.74
C ASP A 99 -10.10 18.64 -15.16
N LYS A 100 -11.00 18.04 -15.91
CA LYS A 100 -12.36 17.73 -15.45
C LYS A 100 -12.35 16.88 -14.18
N THR A 101 -11.36 15.98 -14.04
CA THR A 101 -11.23 15.09 -12.87
C THR A 101 -10.77 15.85 -11.64
N GLY A 102 -9.74 16.70 -11.75
CA GLY A 102 -9.27 17.53 -10.63
C GLY A 102 -10.30 18.56 -10.20
N ARG A 103 -11.00 19.20 -11.14
CA ARG A 103 -12.15 20.06 -10.83
C ARG A 103 -13.24 19.29 -10.11
N MET A 104 -13.59 18.09 -10.56
CA MET A 104 -14.58 17.23 -9.91
C MET A 104 -14.15 16.84 -8.49
N ARG A 105 -12.88 16.47 -8.28
CA ARG A 105 -12.32 16.19 -6.94
C ARG A 105 -12.45 17.40 -6.01
N SER A 106 -12.02 18.57 -6.47
CA SER A 106 -12.12 19.82 -5.72
C SER A 106 -13.57 20.15 -5.36
N ARG A 107 -14.50 19.94 -6.31
CA ARG A 107 -15.95 20.13 -6.06
C ARG A 107 -16.48 19.14 -5.03
N ILE A 108 -16.09 17.85 -5.09
CA ILE A 108 -16.49 16.83 -4.11
C ILE A 108 -15.95 17.18 -2.71
N LEU A 109 -14.68 17.58 -2.57
CA LEU A 109 -14.12 18.00 -1.28
C LEU A 109 -14.86 19.21 -0.70
N SER A 110 -15.16 20.21 -1.54
CA SER A 110 -15.96 21.39 -1.13
C SER A 110 -17.36 20.98 -0.70
N MET A 111 -18.00 20.07 -1.46
CA MET A 111 -19.34 19.55 -1.15
C MET A 111 -19.34 18.76 0.17
N ASN A 112 -18.36 17.90 0.42
CA ASN A 112 -18.22 17.18 1.69
C ASN A 112 -18.08 18.14 2.88
N LYS A 113 -17.32 19.23 2.71
CA LYS A 113 -17.20 20.28 3.73
C LYS A 113 -18.55 20.95 4.02
N GLU A 114 -19.33 21.28 2.99
CA GLU A 114 -20.68 21.85 3.17
C GLU A 114 -21.64 20.83 3.79
N ALA A 115 -21.57 19.54 3.38
CA ALA A 115 -22.36 18.48 3.97
C ALA A 115 -22.04 18.29 5.47
N ALA A 116 -20.77 18.33 5.86
CA ALA A 116 -20.39 18.26 7.28
C ALA A 116 -20.92 19.43 8.08
N ARG A 117 -20.85 20.66 7.54
CA ARG A 117 -21.46 21.85 8.15
C ARG A 117 -22.96 21.69 8.32
N PHE A 118 -23.64 21.19 7.29
CA PHE A 118 -25.07 20.89 7.34
C PHE A 118 -25.39 19.88 8.45
N PHE A 119 -24.71 18.74 8.52
CA PHE A 119 -24.94 17.74 9.55
C PHE A 119 -24.63 18.26 10.96
N HIS A 120 -23.60 19.09 11.12
CA HIS A 120 -23.29 19.72 12.42
C HIS A 120 -24.35 20.75 12.80
N ALA A 121 -24.86 21.54 11.88
CA ALA A 121 -25.97 22.46 12.11
C ALA A 121 -27.26 21.73 12.49
N CYS A 122 -27.57 20.62 11.79
CA CYS A 122 -28.70 19.76 12.15
C CYS A 122 -28.57 19.19 13.58
N LEU A 123 -27.36 18.77 14.00
CA LEU A 123 -27.13 18.30 15.37
C LEU A 123 -27.42 19.39 16.41
N ASN A 124 -27.12 20.64 16.11
CA ASN A 124 -27.29 21.77 17.00
C ASN A 124 -28.70 22.43 16.93
N SER A 125 -29.57 21.91 16.07
CA SER A 125 -30.94 22.42 15.93
C SER A 125 -31.81 22.10 17.17
N THR A 126 -32.96 22.77 17.27
CA THR A 126 -33.89 22.61 18.40
C THR A 126 -34.91 21.47 18.23
N VAL A 127 -34.93 20.79 17.08
CA VAL A 127 -35.83 19.69 16.78
C VAL A 127 -35.56 18.48 17.68
N GLU A 128 -36.58 17.67 17.91
CA GLU A 128 -36.55 16.53 18.85
C GLU A 128 -35.48 15.50 18.45
N GLU A 129 -35.39 15.18 17.16
CA GLU A 129 -34.44 14.21 16.66
C GLU A 129 -32.99 14.68 16.91
N ALA A 130 -32.72 15.98 16.80
CA ALA A 130 -31.41 16.56 17.12
C ALA A 130 -31.10 16.46 18.62
N ARG A 131 -32.11 16.62 19.47
CA ARG A 131 -31.98 16.39 20.93
C ARG A 131 -31.60 14.93 21.22
N GLN A 132 -32.24 13.99 20.56
CA GLN A 132 -31.94 12.55 20.66
C GLN A 132 -30.54 12.23 20.20
N ALA A 133 -30.08 12.83 19.09
CA ALA A 133 -28.72 12.69 18.57
C ALA A 133 -27.67 13.25 19.55
N ARG A 134 -27.89 14.44 20.12
CA ARG A 134 -27.02 14.98 21.17
C ARG A 134 -27.01 14.11 22.43
N ALA A 135 -28.17 13.62 22.85
CA ALA A 135 -28.28 12.70 23.98
C ALA A 135 -27.53 11.38 23.71
N TYR A 136 -27.53 10.90 22.48
CA TYR A 136 -26.71 9.75 22.07
C TYR A 136 -25.23 9.99 22.29
N TRP A 137 -24.66 11.11 21.77
CA TRP A 137 -23.25 11.41 21.95
C TRP A 137 -22.86 11.59 23.42
N ARG A 138 -23.73 12.23 24.22
CA ARG A 138 -23.52 12.36 25.67
C ARG A 138 -23.59 11.03 26.41
N ARG A 139 -24.52 10.12 26.06
CA ARG A 139 -24.53 8.75 26.60
C ARG A 139 -23.29 7.95 26.21
N ARG A 140 -22.69 8.26 25.06
CA ARG A 140 -21.39 7.76 24.67
C ARG A 140 -20.23 8.38 25.43
N GLY A 141 -20.48 9.33 26.32
CA GLY A 141 -19.48 9.99 27.17
C GLY A 141 -18.68 11.06 26.45
N LEU A 142 -19.13 11.52 25.27
CA LEU A 142 -18.40 12.56 24.52
C LEU A 142 -18.75 13.94 25.01
N ASP A 143 -17.71 14.77 25.22
CA ASP A 143 -17.86 16.18 25.54
C ASP A 143 -18.05 17.05 24.28
N ASP A 144 -18.48 18.30 24.47
CA ASP A 144 -18.76 19.22 23.37
C ASP A 144 -17.48 19.57 22.57
N LYS A 145 -16.31 19.59 23.23
CA LYS A 145 -15.02 19.84 22.56
C LYS A 145 -14.68 18.71 21.59
N THR A 146 -14.91 17.48 21.98
CA THR A 146 -14.69 16.28 21.14
C THR A 146 -15.69 16.24 19.99
N ILE A 147 -16.97 16.56 20.23
CA ILE A 147 -17.99 16.67 19.18
C ILE A 147 -17.57 17.67 18.10
N VAL A 148 -17.09 18.84 18.50
CA VAL A 148 -16.60 19.88 17.57
C VAL A 148 -15.30 19.47 16.90
N ARG A 149 -14.33 18.91 17.66
CA ARG A 149 -13.02 18.48 17.14
C ARG A 149 -13.14 17.45 16.01
N PHE A 150 -14.07 16.50 16.14
CA PHE A 150 -14.32 15.49 15.13
C PHE A 150 -15.37 15.89 14.09
N GLY A 151 -16.01 17.06 14.24
CA GLY A 151 -17.06 17.54 13.35
C GLY A 151 -18.29 16.66 13.36
N LEU A 152 -18.60 16.03 14.51
CA LEU A 152 -19.73 15.12 14.62
C LEU A 152 -21.05 15.83 14.31
N GLY A 153 -21.98 15.13 13.69
CA GLY A 153 -23.22 15.70 13.20
C GLY A 153 -24.41 14.77 13.32
N TYR A 154 -25.53 15.22 12.74
CA TYR A 154 -26.75 14.45 12.60
C TYR A 154 -27.35 14.65 11.20
N ALA A 155 -27.64 13.57 10.51
CA ALA A 155 -28.40 13.56 9.26
C ALA A 155 -29.89 13.41 9.59
N PRO A 156 -30.73 14.41 9.26
CA PRO A 156 -32.14 14.44 9.61
C PRO A 156 -32.93 13.30 8.93
N ASN A 157 -34.17 13.09 9.42
CA ASN A 157 -35.07 12.09 8.83
C ASN A 157 -35.59 12.49 7.44
N ASP A 158 -35.39 13.74 7.01
CA ASP A 158 -35.67 14.18 5.65
C ASP A 158 -34.50 13.82 4.70
N GLY A 159 -34.67 12.76 3.93
CA GLY A 159 -33.67 12.32 2.94
C GLY A 159 -33.44 13.31 1.77
N GLN A 160 -34.24 14.38 1.64
CA GLN A 160 -34.10 15.41 0.61
C GLN A 160 -33.43 16.68 1.10
N ALA A 161 -33.40 16.91 2.42
CA ALA A 161 -32.90 18.17 2.98
C ALA A 161 -31.46 18.49 2.58
N LEU A 162 -30.55 17.52 2.65
CA LEU A 162 -29.15 17.71 2.21
C LEU A 162 -29.06 17.95 0.69
N TYR A 163 -29.86 17.21 -0.09
CA TYR A 163 -29.88 17.38 -1.55
C TYR A 163 -30.27 18.78 -1.94
N GLN A 164 -31.39 19.30 -1.40
CA GLN A 164 -31.85 20.67 -1.66
C GLN A 164 -30.81 21.70 -1.20
N PHE A 165 -30.26 21.55 0.00
CA PHE A 165 -29.22 22.45 0.53
C PHE A 165 -28.02 22.54 -0.40
N LEU A 166 -27.53 21.42 -0.95
CA LEU A 166 -26.38 21.42 -1.87
C LEU A 166 -26.76 21.96 -3.26
N ARG A 167 -27.97 21.71 -3.74
CA ARG A 167 -28.50 22.33 -4.96
C ARG A 167 -28.52 23.85 -4.85
N ASP A 168 -29.00 24.38 -3.73
CA ASP A 168 -29.06 25.82 -3.44
C ASP A 168 -27.65 26.46 -3.35
N LYS A 169 -26.64 25.65 -2.99
CA LYS A 169 -25.21 26.01 -3.01
C LYS A 169 -24.58 25.96 -4.41
N GLY A 170 -25.36 25.62 -5.45
CA GLY A 170 -24.91 25.62 -6.84
C GLY A 170 -24.16 24.36 -7.27
N TYR A 171 -24.34 23.22 -6.57
CA TYR A 171 -23.84 21.95 -7.05
C TYR A 171 -24.77 21.36 -8.09
N ASN A 172 -24.19 20.91 -9.22
CA ASN A 172 -24.96 20.30 -10.30
C ASN A 172 -25.20 18.80 -10.04
N GLN A 173 -26.06 18.20 -10.88
CA GLN A 173 -26.46 16.80 -10.71
C GLN A 173 -25.29 15.82 -10.83
N GLN A 174 -24.36 16.06 -11.75
CA GLN A 174 -23.21 15.21 -11.98
C GLN A 174 -22.25 15.23 -10.78
N GLU A 175 -22.05 16.38 -10.15
CA GLU A 175 -21.26 16.53 -8.93
C GLU A 175 -21.91 15.81 -7.75
N LEU A 176 -23.24 15.93 -7.59
CA LEU A 176 -24.00 15.26 -6.53
C LEU A 176 -23.94 13.74 -6.68
N ASP A 177 -24.10 13.21 -7.89
CA ASP A 177 -24.01 11.77 -8.17
C ASP A 177 -22.60 11.23 -7.88
N ALA A 178 -21.53 12.00 -8.17
CA ALA A 178 -20.15 11.63 -7.93
C ALA A 178 -19.71 11.72 -6.45
N SER A 179 -20.47 12.42 -5.61
CA SER A 179 -20.09 12.69 -4.20
C SER A 179 -20.16 11.48 -3.26
N GLY A 180 -20.94 10.45 -3.63
CA GLY A 180 -21.24 9.32 -2.74
C GLY A 180 -22.17 9.64 -1.57
N LEU A 181 -22.75 10.85 -1.51
CA LEU A 181 -23.69 11.27 -0.47
C LEU A 181 -25.12 10.80 -0.75
N PHE A 182 -25.43 10.48 -1.99
CA PHE A 182 -26.79 10.20 -2.45
C PHE A 182 -26.90 8.83 -3.10
N LYS A 183 -28.13 8.30 -3.06
CA LYS A 183 -28.56 7.11 -3.81
C LYS A 183 -29.82 7.40 -4.59
N ARG A 184 -30.05 6.63 -5.65
CA ARG A 184 -31.29 6.63 -6.44
C ARG A 184 -32.13 5.42 -6.05
N SER A 185 -33.42 5.64 -5.81
CA SER A 185 -34.39 4.55 -5.66
C SER A 185 -34.69 3.91 -7.02
N GLN A 186 -35.38 2.78 -7.03
CA GLN A 186 -35.85 2.14 -8.27
C GLN A 186 -36.79 3.05 -9.08
N SER A 187 -37.52 3.97 -8.41
CA SER A 187 -38.36 4.99 -9.05
C SER A 187 -37.57 6.22 -9.54
N GLY A 188 -36.23 6.22 -9.46
CA GLY A 188 -35.39 7.35 -9.87
C GLY A 188 -35.29 8.49 -8.87
N ARG A 189 -35.98 8.43 -7.71
CA ARG A 189 -35.91 9.45 -6.67
C ARG A 189 -34.55 9.42 -6.00
N ILE A 190 -33.92 10.57 -5.89
CA ILE A 190 -32.63 10.75 -5.20
C ILE A 190 -32.91 10.96 -3.71
N TYR A 191 -32.10 10.33 -2.84
CA TYR A 191 -32.17 10.51 -1.39
C TYR A 191 -30.78 10.43 -0.75
N CYS A 192 -30.61 11.09 0.39
CA CYS A 192 -29.37 11.05 1.16
C CYS A 192 -29.09 9.62 1.69
N LEU A 193 -27.88 9.12 1.50
CA LEU A 193 -27.44 7.82 2.01
C LEU A 193 -27.55 7.72 3.54
N PHE A 194 -27.37 8.84 4.22
CA PHE A 194 -27.16 8.91 5.68
C PHE A 194 -28.39 9.36 6.49
N TRP A 195 -29.56 9.38 5.92
CA TRP A 195 -30.77 9.84 6.62
C TRP A 195 -30.95 9.14 7.98
N LYS A 196 -31.44 9.89 8.99
CA LYS A 196 -31.73 9.45 10.36
C LYS A 196 -30.53 8.81 11.07
N ARG A 197 -29.32 9.41 10.92
CA ARG A 197 -28.07 8.87 11.48
C ARG A 197 -27.25 9.94 12.19
N VAL A 198 -26.57 9.56 13.26
CA VAL A 198 -25.44 10.35 13.77
C VAL A 198 -24.24 10.19 12.83
N MET A 199 -23.55 11.30 12.57
CA MET A 199 -22.56 11.40 11.50
C MET A 199 -21.16 11.63 12.04
N THR A 200 -20.21 10.91 11.44
CA THR A 200 -18.78 11.03 11.73
C THR A 200 -18.05 11.32 10.41
N PRO A 201 -17.50 12.52 10.22
CA PRO A 201 -16.67 12.83 9.07
C PRO A 201 -15.36 12.02 9.08
N ILE A 202 -14.92 11.59 7.89
CA ILE A 202 -13.64 10.93 7.67
C ILE A 202 -12.73 11.92 6.94
N PHE A 203 -11.51 12.08 7.44
CA PHE A 203 -10.55 13.08 6.96
C PHE A 203 -9.39 12.39 6.24
N ASP A 204 -8.87 13.06 5.20
CA ASP A 204 -7.58 12.74 4.61
C ASP A 204 -6.42 13.23 5.52
N LEU A 205 -5.19 12.92 5.12
CA LEU A 205 -3.99 13.34 5.86
C LEU A 205 -3.81 14.87 5.96
N ARG A 206 -4.49 15.65 5.12
CA ARG A 206 -4.43 17.12 5.11
C ARG A 206 -5.53 17.77 5.93
N GLY A 207 -6.53 16.99 6.34
CA GLY A 207 -7.69 17.46 7.08
C GLY A 207 -8.87 17.82 6.19
N ASN A 208 -8.89 17.46 4.91
CA ASN A 208 -10.07 17.56 4.07
C ASN A 208 -11.06 16.45 4.43
N ILE A 209 -12.34 16.75 4.38
CA ILE A 209 -13.39 15.75 4.58
C ILE A 209 -13.60 14.97 3.27
N ILE A 210 -13.25 13.69 3.28
CA ILE A 210 -13.29 12.84 2.09
C ILE A 210 -14.50 11.89 2.07
N ALA A 211 -15.06 11.58 3.25
CA ALA A 211 -16.16 10.63 3.41
C ALA A 211 -16.88 10.82 4.74
N PHE A 212 -17.90 9.99 4.99
CA PHE A 212 -18.65 9.95 6.22
C PHE A 212 -18.96 8.53 6.67
N GLY A 213 -18.96 8.31 7.99
CA GLY A 213 -19.60 7.19 8.65
C GLY A 213 -20.92 7.65 9.27
N GLY A 214 -21.98 6.86 9.12
CA GLY A 214 -23.28 7.13 9.70
C GLY A 214 -23.80 5.96 10.54
N ARG A 215 -24.24 6.20 11.78
CA ARG A 215 -24.80 5.18 12.66
C ARG A 215 -26.25 5.52 13.03
N VAL A 216 -27.15 4.52 12.97
CA VAL A 216 -28.53 4.70 13.42
C VAL A 216 -28.61 4.92 14.93
N LEU A 217 -29.65 5.64 15.37
CA LEU A 217 -29.96 5.88 16.79
C LEU A 217 -30.80 4.76 17.43
N ASP A 218 -31.47 3.98 16.58
CA ASP A 218 -32.33 2.86 16.92
C ASP A 218 -31.69 1.51 16.51
N ASP A 219 -32.45 0.42 16.55
CA ASP A 219 -32.00 -0.92 16.17
C ASP A 219 -32.21 -1.24 14.69
N SER A 220 -32.49 -0.22 13.86
CA SER A 220 -32.63 -0.40 12.42
C SER A 220 -31.33 -0.88 11.76
N LYS A 221 -31.45 -1.65 10.68
CA LYS A 221 -30.32 -2.20 9.92
C LYS A 221 -30.18 -1.52 8.57
N PRO A 222 -28.98 -1.33 8.08
CA PRO A 222 -27.69 -1.63 8.71
C PRO A 222 -27.34 -0.61 9.81
N LYS A 223 -26.76 -1.10 10.92
CA LYS A 223 -26.38 -0.28 12.07
C LYS A 223 -25.38 0.83 11.69
N TYR A 224 -24.41 0.52 10.86
CA TYR A 224 -23.41 1.45 10.32
C TYR A 224 -23.49 1.49 8.79
N VAL A 225 -23.31 2.67 8.23
CA VAL A 225 -23.15 2.92 6.80
C VAL A 225 -21.97 3.85 6.62
N ASN A 226 -21.05 3.50 5.71
CA ASN A 226 -19.96 4.37 5.30
C ASN A 226 -20.19 4.83 3.85
N SER A 227 -19.59 5.97 3.48
CA SER A 227 -19.54 6.41 2.08
C SER A 227 -19.06 5.29 1.16
N PRO A 228 -19.57 5.19 -0.06
CA PRO A 228 -18.99 4.35 -1.10
C PRO A 228 -17.62 4.89 -1.54
N GLU A 229 -16.91 4.14 -2.39
CA GLU A 229 -15.74 4.63 -3.09
C GLU A 229 -16.08 5.86 -3.94
N THR A 230 -15.20 6.86 -3.96
CA THR A 230 -15.34 8.08 -4.77
C THR A 230 -13.98 8.51 -5.33
N LEU A 231 -13.95 9.58 -6.13
CA LEU A 231 -12.68 10.16 -6.60
C LEU A 231 -11.76 10.65 -5.46
N VAL A 232 -12.28 10.86 -4.25
CA VAL A 232 -11.54 11.40 -3.10
C VAL A 232 -11.43 10.44 -1.93
N TYR A 233 -12.08 9.28 -1.98
CA TYR A 233 -12.16 8.33 -0.87
C TYR A 233 -12.00 6.88 -1.33
N HIS A 234 -10.99 6.21 -0.82
CA HIS A 234 -10.74 4.78 -0.99
C HIS A 234 -10.60 4.12 0.38
N LYS A 235 -11.49 3.15 0.67
CA LYS A 235 -11.50 2.47 1.97
C LYS A 235 -10.24 1.69 2.24
N SER A 236 -9.64 1.16 1.17
CA SER A 236 -8.46 0.30 1.24
C SER A 236 -7.19 1.01 1.69
N ASP A 237 -7.09 2.33 1.52
CA ASP A 237 -5.91 3.14 1.83
C ASP A 237 -6.19 4.27 2.84
N THR A 238 -7.43 4.39 3.32
CA THR A 238 -7.82 5.42 4.29
C THR A 238 -7.79 4.85 5.72
N VAL A 239 -7.15 5.59 6.63
CA VAL A 239 -7.10 5.29 8.07
C VAL A 239 -7.74 6.43 8.84
N PHE A 240 -8.79 6.13 9.63
CA PHE A 240 -9.52 7.11 10.41
C PHE A 240 -8.65 7.74 11.50
N ALA A 241 -8.73 9.05 11.67
CA ALA A 241 -8.01 9.87 12.62
C ALA A 241 -6.46 9.91 12.44
N LEU A 242 -5.92 9.36 11.36
CA LEU A 242 -4.48 9.39 11.09
C LEU A 242 -3.95 10.83 10.92
N GLN A 243 -4.75 11.76 10.40
CA GLN A 243 -4.38 13.19 10.31
C GLN A 243 -4.11 13.84 11.68
N ILE A 244 -4.65 13.27 12.76
CA ILE A 244 -4.38 13.68 14.14
C ILE A 244 -3.16 12.89 14.65
N ALA A 245 -3.20 11.57 14.56
CA ALA A 245 -2.18 10.66 15.11
C ALA A 245 -0.78 10.97 14.56
N LYS A 246 -0.65 11.28 13.27
CA LYS A 246 0.65 11.62 12.66
C LYS A 246 1.32 12.90 13.22
N LYS A 247 0.56 13.76 13.89
CA LYS A 247 1.08 15.01 14.52
C LYS A 247 1.53 14.79 15.95
N SER A 248 1.22 13.62 16.53
CA SER A 248 1.65 13.29 17.88
C SER A 248 3.16 13.14 17.96
N ALA A 249 3.74 13.54 19.09
CA ALA A 249 5.14 13.26 19.39
C ALA A 249 5.40 11.76 19.59
N SER A 250 4.37 11.01 20.00
CA SER A 250 4.45 9.57 20.16
C SER A 250 4.36 8.87 18.81
N ARG A 251 5.28 7.96 18.55
CA ARG A 251 5.27 7.06 17.38
C ARG A 251 4.64 5.70 17.71
N ARG A 252 3.96 5.59 18.85
CA ARG A 252 3.28 4.40 19.33
C ARG A 252 1.79 4.54 19.09
N PHE A 253 1.29 3.91 18.03
CA PHE A 253 -0.10 4.03 17.59
C PHE A 253 -0.96 2.92 18.20
N VAL A 254 -2.24 3.24 18.45
CA VAL A 254 -3.23 2.27 18.92
C VAL A 254 -4.24 2.03 17.80
N LEU A 255 -4.27 0.81 17.27
CA LEU A 255 -5.15 0.42 16.18
C LEU A 255 -6.38 -0.32 16.73
N CYS A 256 -7.57 0.25 16.52
CA CYS A 256 -8.86 -0.21 17.02
C CYS A 256 -9.76 -0.71 15.89
N GLU A 257 -10.94 -1.24 16.26
CA GLU A 257 -11.94 -1.67 15.28
C GLU A 257 -12.80 -0.52 14.76
N GLY A 258 -13.24 0.38 15.63
CA GLY A 258 -14.29 1.33 15.34
C GLY A 258 -13.98 2.78 15.61
N TYR A 259 -14.75 3.65 14.95
CA TYR A 259 -14.64 5.12 15.14
C TYR A 259 -14.84 5.55 16.59
N MET A 260 -15.75 4.86 17.31
CA MET A 260 -16.07 5.23 18.69
C MET A 260 -14.91 4.98 19.64
N ASP A 261 -14.19 3.87 19.46
CA ASP A 261 -13.00 3.55 20.26
C ASP A 261 -11.93 4.61 20.07
N VAL A 262 -11.69 4.99 18.81
CA VAL A 262 -10.73 6.04 18.45
C VAL A 262 -11.14 7.38 19.08
N ILE A 263 -12.40 7.79 18.91
CA ILE A 263 -12.89 9.09 19.44
C ILE A 263 -12.78 9.11 20.97
N SER A 264 -13.19 8.03 21.65
CA SER A 264 -13.14 7.89 23.09
C SER A 264 -11.70 7.92 23.62
N MET A 265 -10.77 7.19 22.96
CA MET A 265 -9.34 7.23 23.32
C MET A 265 -8.73 8.61 23.08
N GLN A 266 -9.02 9.26 21.95
CA GLN A 266 -8.49 10.58 21.68
C GLN A 266 -9.03 11.65 22.64
N GLN A 267 -10.30 11.51 23.08
CA GLN A 267 -10.85 12.33 24.17
C GLN A 267 -10.11 12.08 25.50
N ALA A 268 -9.71 10.84 25.77
CA ALA A 268 -8.92 10.46 26.94
C ALA A 268 -7.42 10.87 26.84
N GLY A 269 -7.04 11.60 25.79
CA GLY A 269 -5.67 12.10 25.59
C GLY A 269 -4.72 11.09 24.92
N ILE A 270 -5.26 10.04 24.28
CA ILE A 270 -4.50 9.07 23.48
C ILE A 270 -4.70 9.43 22.02
N ASP A 271 -4.03 10.50 21.58
CA ASP A 271 -4.16 11.10 20.24
C ASP A 271 -3.61 10.23 19.10
N THR A 272 -2.89 9.14 19.42
CA THR A 272 -2.35 8.15 18.48
C THR A 272 -3.32 7.02 18.13
N ALA A 273 -4.56 7.06 18.65
CA ALA A 273 -5.58 6.07 18.32
C ALA A 273 -6.09 6.26 16.87
N VAL A 274 -6.16 5.14 16.12
CA VAL A 274 -6.60 5.09 14.72
C VAL A 274 -7.42 3.82 14.45
N CYS A 275 -8.20 3.77 13.37
CA CYS A 275 -8.84 2.54 12.93
C CYS A 275 -9.02 2.49 11.40
N ALA A 276 -9.30 1.30 10.88
CA ALA A 276 -9.72 1.11 9.50
C ALA A 276 -11.14 1.68 9.28
N CYS A 277 -11.48 2.03 8.04
CA CYS A 277 -12.75 2.69 7.70
C CYS A 277 -13.87 1.70 7.39
N GLY A 278 -14.25 0.84 8.37
CA GLY A 278 -15.39 -0.09 8.24
C GLY A 278 -15.12 -1.28 7.33
N THR A 279 -13.86 -1.62 7.14
CA THR A 279 -13.36 -2.83 6.48
C THR A 279 -12.31 -3.50 7.35
N ALA A 280 -12.00 -4.77 7.08
CA ALA A 280 -10.81 -5.37 7.66
C ALA A 280 -9.56 -4.57 7.23
N LEU A 281 -8.53 -4.56 8.09
CA LEU A 281 -7.25 -3.92 7.79
C LEU A 281 -6.66 -4.44 6.48
N THR A 282 -6.10 -3.53 5.67
CA THR A 282 -5.53 -3.84 4.36
C THR A 282 -4.00 -3.67 4.36
N PRO A 283 -3.27 -4.28 3.40
CA PRO A 283 -1.84 -4.06 3.24
C PRO A 283 -1.48 -2.58 3.01
N ASP A 284 -2.31 -1.82 2.27
CA ASP A 284 -2.06 -0.41 1.99
C ASP A 284 -2.22 0.45 3.25
N GLN A 285 -3.22 0.15 4.10
CA GLN A 285 -3.37 0.79 5.40
C GLN A 285 -2.19 0.47 6.34
N VAL A 286 -1.71 -0.77 6.36
CA VAL A 286 -0.50 -1.15 7.12
C VAL A 286 0.72 -0.36 6.63
N LYS A 287 0.91 -0.26 5.32
CA LYS A 287 1.98 0.53 4.72
C LYS A 287 1.87 2.01 5.11
N LEU A 288 0.67 2.57 5.07
CA LEU A 288 0.41 3.97 5.44
C LEU A 288 0.69 4.21 6.94
N ILE A 289 0.21 3.34 7.84
CA ILE A 289 0.47 3.43 9.28
C ILE A 289 1.98 3.34 9.56
N SER A 290 2.68 2.44 8.87
CA SER A 290 4.12 2.20 9.05
C SER A 290 5.02 3.39 8.67
N GLN A 291 4.50 4.35 7.92
CA GLN A 291 5.21 5.61 7.63
C GLN A 291 5.28 6.54 8.84
N TYR A 292 4.34 6.43 9.78
CA TYR A 292 4.19 7.34 10.90
C TYR A 292 4.43 6.68 12.27
N ALA A 293 4.29 5.35 12.37
CA ALA A 293 4.42 4.61 13.61
C ALA A 293 5.72 3.79 13.68
N GLU A 294 6.35 3.74 14.84
CA GLU A 294 7.45 2.81 15.18
C GLU A 294 6.92 1.58 15.92
N GLU A 295 5.79 1.74 16.61
CA GLU A 295 5.07 0.68 17.31
C GLU A 295 3.57 0.81 17.08
N VAL A 296 2.90 -0.33 16.87
CA VAL A 296 1.44 -0.41 16.77
C VAL A 296 0.92 -1.37 17.84
N ILE A 297 -0.02 -0.89 18.64
CA ILE A 297 -0.76 -1.70 19.61
C ILE A 297 -2.11 -2.05 19.00
N LEU A 298 -2.34 -3.33 18.77
CA LEU A 298 -3.65 -3.83 18.35
C LEU A 298 -4.60 -3.87 19.55
N SER A 299 -5.67 -3.11 19.52
CA SER A 299 -6.69 -2.99 20.57
C SER A 299 -8.06 -3.24 19.98
N TYR A 300 -8.30 -4.49 19.56
CA TYR A 300 -9.57 -4.93 19.00
C TYR A 300 -10.49 -5.50 20.08
N ASP A 301 -11.77 -5.71 19.72
CA ASP A 301 -12.76 -6.27 20.63
C ASP A 301 -12.29 -7.61 21.21
N SER A 302 -12.65 -7.88 22.45
CA SER A 302 -12.24 -9.12 23.16
C SER A 302 -13.02 -10.36 22.70
N ASP A 303 -14.04 -10.22 21.85
CA ASP A 303 -14.83 -11.33 21.33
C ASP A 303 -14.05 -12.15 20.26
N GLU A 304 -14.63 -13.25 19.81
CA GLU A 304 -13.99 -14.16 18.85
C GLU A 304 -13.68 -13.47 17.49
N ALA A 305 -14.56 -12.55 17.06
CA ALA A 305 -14.36 -11.81 15.81
C ALA A 305 -13.15 -10.87 15.91
N GLY A 306 -13.03 -10.09 17.01
CA GLY A 306 -11.90 -9.22 17.27
C GLY A 306 -10.58 -9.98 17.45
N GLN A 307 -10.63 -11.18 18.06
CA GLN A 307 -9.46 -12.04 18.17
C GLN A 307 -8.98 -12.55 16.80
N LYS A 308 -9.89 -12.94 15.90
CA LYS A 308 -9.57 -13.31 14.51
C LYS A 308 -9.00 -12.12 13.73
N ALA A 309 -9.58 -10.93 13.94
CA ALA A 309 -9.08 -9.68 13.34
C ALA A 309 -7.66 -9.35 13.84
N THR A 310 -7.38 -9.55 15.15
CA THR A 310 -6.03 -9.39 15.74
C THR A 310 -5.01 -10.30 15.05
N LEU A 311 -5.31 -11.60 14.92
CA LEU A 311 -4.39 -12.56 14.28
C LEU A 311 -4.13 -12.20 12.81
N ARG A 312 -5.17 -11.80 12.07
CA ARG A 312 -5.05 -11.34 10.68
C ARG A 312 -4.19 -10.08 10.59
N SER A 313 -4.37 -9.13 11.50
CA SER A 313 -3.58 -7.90 11.54
C SER A 313 -2.11 -8.18 11.87
N LEU A 314 -1.82 -9.09 12.81
CA LEU A 314 -0.46 -9.55 13.10
C LEU A 314 0.24 -10.14 11.87
N GLU A 315 -0.49 -10.89 11.03
CA GLU A 315 0.07 -11.44 9.79
C GLU A 315 0.36 -10.33 8.76
N LEU A 316 -0.52 -9.34 8.62
CA LEU A 316 -0.31 -8.20 7.74
C LEU A 316 0.92 -7.36 8.15
N PHE A 317 1.15 -7.18 9.46
CA PHE A 317 2.32 -6.46 9.97
C PHE A 317 3.61 -7.29 9.99
N ARG A 318 3.57 -8.59 9.67
CA ARG A 318 4.73 -9.51 9.79
C ARG A 318 5.97 -9.02 9.05
N ASN A 319 5.78 -8.46 7.86
CA ASN A 319 6.86 -7.94 7.03
C ASN A 319 7.06 -6.42 7.18
N SER A 320 6.33 -5.79 8.08
CA SER A 320 6.48 -4.37 8.40
C SER A 320 7.65 -4.16 9.36
N PRO A 321 8.38 -3.03 9.28
CA PRO A 321 9.44 -2.69 10.24
C PRO A 321 8.88 -2.28 11.61
N VAL A 322 7.57 -2.13 11.74
CA VAL A 322 6.89 -1.64 12.93
C VAL A 322 6.81 -2.75 13.99
N LYS A 323 7.11 -2.41 15.24
CA LYS A 323 6.87 -3.31 16.37
C LYS A 323 5.36 -3.44 16.60
N VAL A 324 4.89 -4.65 16.88
CA VAL A 324 3.46 -4.88 17.13
C VAL A 324 3.25 -5.49 18.50
N GLY A 325 2.44 -4.81 19.31
CA GLY A 325 1.91 -5.29 20.58
C GLY A 325 0.42 -5.63 20.47
N VAL A 326 -0.10 -6.43 21.39
CA VAL A 326 -1.52 -6.74 21.49
C VAL A 326 -2.02 -6.38 22.86
N LEU A 327 -2.99 -5.49 22.93
CA LEU A 327 -3.64 -5.10 24.16
C LEU A 327 -4.77 -6.10 24.48
N GLN A 328 -4.71 -6.72 25.63
CA GLN A 328 -5.84 -7.46 26.21
C GLN A 328 -6.55 -6.58 27.22
N ILE A 329 -7.83 -6.33 27.00
CA ILE A 329 -8.65 -5.46 27.85
C ILE A 329 -9.37 -6.30 28.90
N PRO A 330 -8.97 -6.28 30.19
CA PRO A 330 -9.62 -7.06 31.23
C PRO A 330 -10.91 -6.39 31.70
N GLY A 331 -12.01 -7.14 31.76
CA GLY A 331 -13.27 -6.69 32.37
C GLY A 331 -14.07 -5.68 31.56
N ALA A 332 -13.74 -5.49 30.28
CA ALA A 332 -14.50 -4.72 29.29
C ALA A 332 -14.39 -5.36 27.91
N LYS A 333 -15.35 -5.05 27.02
CA LYS A 333 -15.38 -5.59 25.67
C LYS A 333 -14.41 -4.87 24.74
N ASP A 334 -14.39 -3.55 24.85
CA ASP A 334 -13.67 -2.65 23.95
C ASP A 334 -13.03 -1.47 24.73
N PRO A 335 -12.17 -0.67 24.09
CA PRO A 335 -11.53 0.50 24.71
C PRO A 335 -12.52 1.54 25.25
N ASP A 336 -13.62 1.80 24.52
CA ASP A 336 -14.65 2.77 24.90
C ASP A 336 -15.30 2.36 26.23
N GLU A 337 -15.69 1.09 26.37
CA GLU A 337 -16.27 0.56 27.61
C GLU A 337 -15.26 0.60 28.78
N TYR A 338 -14.00 0.22 28.53
CA TYR A 338 -12.98 0.22 29.56
C TYR A 338 -12.71 1.64 30.11
N ILE A 339 -12.56 2.62 29.23
CA ILE A 339 -12.30 4.01 29.62
C ILE A 339 -13.47 4.57 30.44
N LYS A 340 -14.71 4.25 30.07
CA LYS A 340 -15.91 4.67 30.83
C LYS A 340 -15.97 4.04 32.21
N LYS A 341 -15.60 2.77 32.32
CA LYS A 341 -15.72 2.00 33.57
C LYS A 341 -14.57 2.29 34.53
N TYR A 342 -13.36 2.41 34.02
CA TYR A 342 -12.14 2.44 34.84
C TYR A 342 -11.34 3.76 34.73
N GLY A 343 -11.69 4.61 33.78
CA GLY A 343 -11.05 5.91 33.55
C GLY A 343 -9.83 5.86 32.64
N ALA A 344 -9.48 7.04 32.11
CA ALA A 344 -8.42 7.24 31.13
C ALA A 344 -7.04 6.85 31.64
N GLU A 345 -6.71 7.19 32.90
CA GLU A 345 -5.38 6.92 33.47
C GLU A 345 -5.10 5.42 33.63
N ARG A 346 -6.12 4.64 34.01
CA ARG A 346 -5.97 3.18 34.07
C ARG A 346 -5.81 2.56 32.68
N PHE A 347 -6.46 3.14 31.67
CA PHE A 347 -6.27 2.67 30.29
C PHE A 347 -4.86 3.00 29.77
N LYS A 348 -4.33 4.19 30.07
CA LYS A 348 -2.93 4.54 29.75
C LYS A 348 -1.94 3.59 30.42
N ALA A 349 -2.12 3.30 31.71
CA ALA A 349 -1.30 2.31 32.42
C ALA A 349 -1.39 0.90 31.80
N LEU A 350 -2.57 0.53 31.30
CA LEU A 350 -2.77 -0.72 30.57
C LEU A 350 -2.00 -0.72 29.24
N LEU A 351 -2.00 0.40 28.51
CA LEU A 351 -1.19 0.55 27.29
C LEU A 351 0.31 0.44 27.57
N ASP A 352 0.81 0.98 28.69
CA ASP A 352 2.22 0.88 29.06
C ASP A 352 2.65 -0.54 29.41
N GLY A 353 1.72 -1.38 29.89
CA GLY A 353 1.91 -2.79 30.19
C GLY A 353 1.65 -3.76 29.02
N VAL A 354 1.52 -3.26 27.79
CA VAL A 354 1.21 -4.11 26.64
C VAL A 354 2.27 -5.17 26.40
N GLY A 355 1.84 -6.43 26.35
CA GLY A 355 2.68 -7.58 26.03
C GLY A 355 3.06 -7.63 24.55
N ASN A 356 4.12 -8.37 24.27
CA ASN A 356 4.57 -8.67 22.92
C ASN A 356 3.50 -9.48 22.16
N ALA A 357 3.42 -9.30 20.85
CA ALA A 357 2.58 -10.09 19.94
C ALA A 357 2.80 -11.61 20.09
N LEU A 358 4.01 -12.02 20.47
CA LEU A 358 4.34 -13.41 20.71
C LEU A 358 3.65 -13.97 21.96
N ASP A 359 3.57 -13.19 23.05
CA ASP A 359 2.85 -13.59 24.27
C ASP A 359 1.38 -13.88 23.96
N PHE A 360 0.74 -13.01 23.16
CA PHE A 360 -0.65 -13.21 22.74
C PHE A 360 -0.81 -14.48 21.90
N ARG A 361 0.07 -14.70 20.92
CA ARG A 361 0.03 -15.88 20.05
C ARG A 361 0.24 -17.18 20.84
N LEU A 362 1.21 -17.19 21.75
CA LEU A 362 1.49 -18.36 22.60
C LEU A 362 0.33 -18.66 23.55
N LYS A 363 -0.26 -17.63 24.17
CA LYS A 363 -1.44 -17.81 25.02
C LYS A 363 -2.61 -18.42 24.24
N ARG A 364 -2.88 -17.90 23.03
CA ARG A 364 -3.94 -18.43 22.16
C ARG A 364 -3.65 -19.86 21.69
N LEU A 365 -2.38 -20.19 21.49
CA LEU A 365 -1.97 -21.54 21.18
C LEU A 365 -2.21 -22.46 22.39
N ARG A 366 -1.79 -22.00 23.58
CA ARG A 366 -1.99 -22.70 24.84
C ARG A 366 -3.46 -23.09 25.09
N ASP A 367 -4.39 -22.16 24.81
CA ASP A 367 -5.83 -22.34 25.04
C ASP A 367 -6.46 -23.43 24.15
N LYS A 368 -5.76 -23.91 23.11
CA LYS A 368 -6.23 -24.99 22.22
C LYS A 368 -5.93 -26.39 22.75
N TYR A 369 -4.97 -26.52 23.66
CA TYR A 369 -4.42 -27.81 24.09
C TYR A 369 -4.66 -28.08 25.58
N ASP A 370 -5.01 -29.32 25.90
CA ASP A 370 -5.02 -29.82 27.27
C ASP A 370 -3.65 -30.37 27.62
N LEU A 371 -2.86 -29.61 28.37
CA LEU A 371 -1.49 -30.00 28.72
C LEU A 371 -1.41 -31.15 29.74
N SER A 372 -2.54 -31.59 30.30
CA SER A 372 -2.58 -32.80 31.12
C SER A 372 -2.41 -34.09 30.31
N GLN A 373 -2.72 -33.99 29.00
CA GLN A 373 -2.58 -35.10 28.05
C GLN A 373 -1.23 -35.01 27.31
N ASP A 374 -0.40 -36.04 27.44
CA ASP A 374 0.97 -36.05 26.89
C ASP A 374 1.00 -35.79 25.38
N GLY A 375 0.07 -36.34 24.61
CA GLY A 375 -0.02 -36.13 23.17
C GLY A 375 -0.30 -34.66 22.81
N GLN A 376 -1.28 -34.03 23.44
CA GLN A 376 -1.63 -32.63 23.21
C GLN A 376 -0.51 -31.69 23.71
N ARG A 377 0.13 -32.02 24.81
CA ARG A 377 1.29 -31.30 25.34
C ARG A 377 2.45 -31.28 24.33
N LEU A 378 2.75 -32.42 23.70
CA LEU A 378 3.80 -32.52 22.69
C LEU A 378 3.44 -31.72 21.41
N GLU A 379 2.18 -31.73 20.97
CA GLU A 379 1.74 -30.91 19.84
C GLU A 379 1.83 -29.42 20.15
N TYR A 380 1.42 -28.99 21.36
CA TYR A 380 1.59 -27.61 21.83
C TYR A 380 3.07 -27.17 21.78
N ILE A 381 3.98 -27.97 22.35
CA ILE A 381 5.41 -27.68 22.34
C ILE A 381 5.92 -27.52 20.91
N LYS A 382 5.55 -28.42 20.01
CA LYS A 382 5.96 -28.39 18.60
C LYS A 382 5.51 -27.11 17.91
N GLU A 383 4.22 -26.75 18.01
CA GLU A 383 3.71 -25.52 17.38
C GLU A 383 4.32 -24.26 18.04
N ALA A 384 4.49 -24.24 19.35
CA ALA A 384 5.12 -23.14 20.06
C ALA A 384 6.59 -22.95 19.64
N VAL A 385 7.34 -24.04 19.52
CA VAL A 385 8.74 -24.03 19.06
C VAL A 385 8.83 -23.56 17.61
N ASP A 386 7.94 -24.00 16.71
CA ASP A 386 7.91 -23.52 15.34
C ASP A 386 7.61 -22.01 15.27
N MET A 387 6.73 -21.52 16.15
CA MET A 387 6.42 -20.08 16.27
C MET A 387 7.63 -19.27 16.79
N LEU A 388 8.39 -19.80 17.74
CA LEU A 388 9.63 -19.19 18.26
C LEU A 388 10.74 -19.20 17.21
N ALA A 389 10.83 -20.24 16.39
CA ALA A 389 11.84 -20.37 15.34
C ALA A 389 11.74 -19.29 14.25
N GLU A 390 10.56 -18.66 14.09
CA GLU A 390 10.36 -17.52 13.19
C GLU A 390 11.03 -16.23 13.69
N ARG A 391 11.47 -16.17 14.96
CA ARG A 391 12.12 -15.01 15.57
C ARG A 391 13.63 -15.05 15.35
N SER A 392 14.20 -13.88 15.07
CA SER A 392 15.63 -13.76 14.79
C SER A 392 16.49 -13.46 16.02
N ASN A 393 15.87 -13.15 17.18
CA ASN A 393 16.60 -12.79 18.41
C ASN A 393 16.82 -14.03 19.30
N PRO A 394 18.09 -14.52 19.44
CA PRO A 394 18.38 -15.70 20.24
C PRO A 394 18.04 -15.53 21.73
N THR A 395 18.20 -14.32 22.29
CA THR A 395 17.88 -14.05 23.70
C THR A 395 16.39 -14.16 23.96
N GLU A 396 15.56 -13.62 23.02
CA GLU A 396 14.11 -13.75 23.08
C GLU A 396 13.70 -15.23 23.01
N GLN A 397 14.30 -16.00 22.10
CA GLN A 397 14.08 -17.43 21.96
C GLN A 397 14.41 -18.19 23.24
N GLU A 398 15.51 -17.86 23.88
CA GLU A 398 15.94 -18.52 25.15
C GLU A 398 14.98 -18.23 26.30
N VAL A 399 14.53 -16.99 26.45
CA VAL A 399 13.57 -16.60 27.50
C VAL A 399 12.24 -17.33 27.31
N TYR A 400 11.71 -17.39 26.09
CA TYR A 400 10.45 -18.10 25.82
C TYR A 400 10.60 -19.62 25.92
N ALA A 401 11.74 -20.19 25.55
CA ALA A 401 12.02 -21.60 25.77
C ALA A 401 12.02 -21.97 27.28
N GLY A 402 12.52 -21.06 28.13
CA GLY A 402 12.43 -21.22 29.59
C GLY A 402 10.98 -21.23 30.07
N ARG A 403 10.15 -20.29 29.62
CA ARG A 403 8.71 -20.23 29.96
C ARG A 403 7.95 -21.49 29.50
N LEU A 404 8.22 -21.97 28.28
CA LEU A 404 7.62 -23.19 27.76
C LEU A 404 8.04 -24.41 28.59
N ALA A 405 9.31 -24.47 29.04
CA ALA A 405 9.84 -25.54 29.92
C ALA A 405 9.06 -25.60 31.23
N GLU A 406 8.86 -24.45 31.89
CA GLU A 406 8.11 -24.35 33.16
C GLU A 406 6.63 -24.74 32.94
N GLU A 407 6.00 -24.23 31.90
CA GLU A 407 4.59 -24.46 31.62
C GLU A 407 4.27 -25.92 31.26
N THR A 408 5.16 -26.56 30.51
CA THR A 408 4.96 -27.94 30.02
C THR A 408 5.61 -29.02 30.89
N ASN A 409 6.35 -28.62 31.91
CA ASN A 409 7.16 -29.51 32.74
C ASN A 409 8.14 -30.39 31.92
N VAL A 410 8.75 -29.80 30.89
CA VAL A 410 9.77 -30.41 30.03
C VAL A 410 11.09 -29.68 30.24
N SER A 411 12.22 -30.36 30.15
CA SER A 411 13.51 -29.72 30.36
C SER A 411 13.78 -28.62 29.34
N LYS A 412 14.29 -27.45 29.77
CA LYS A 412 14.66 -26.33 28.89
C LYS A 412 15.62 -26.78 27.79
N THR A 413 16.54 -27.70 28.10
CA THR A 413 17.48 -28.26 27.11
C THR A 413 16.78 -28.97 25.97
N ALA A 414 15.75 -29.78 26.26
CA ALA A 414 14.98 -30.46 25.21
C ALA A 414 14.25 -29.47 24.29
N ILE A 415 13.66 -28.42 24.86
CA ILE A 415 12.98 -27.37 24.07
C ILE A 415 13.99 -26.59 23.22
N LEU A 416 15.15 -26.22 23.76
CA LEU A 416 16.20 -25.52 23.00
C LEU A 416 16.74 -26.38 21.85
N THR A 417 16.95 -27.69 22.07
CA THR A 417 17.38 -28.60 21.00
C THR A 417 16.36 -28.70 19.85
N GLN A 418 15.06 -28.76 20.20
CA GLN A 418 13.99 -28.69 19.19
C GLN A 418 13.96 -27.33 18.48
N LEU A 419 14.16 -26.25 19.24
CA LEU A 419 14.18 -24.89 18.70
C LEU A 419 15.33 -24.69 17.70
N GLU A 420 16.54 -25.14 18.02
CA GLU A 420 17.67 -25.11 17.08
C GLU A 420 17.36 -25.84 15.78
N THR A 421 16.70 -27.01 15.89
CA THR A 421 16.28 -27.79 14.71
C THR A 421 15.22 -27.04 13.91
N ALA A 422 14.24 -26.43 14.58
CA ALA A 422 13.19 -25.64 13.96
C ALA A 422 13.76 -24.35 13.30
N VAL A 423 14.71 -23.66 13.96
CA VAL A 423 15.40 -22.48 13.40
C VAL A 423 16.18 -22.85 12.13
N LYS A 424 16.88 -23.98 12.11
CA LYS A 424 17.57 -24.49 10.91
C LYS A 424 16.57 -24.78 9.78
N ARG A 425 15.43 -25.40 10.11
CA ARG A 425 14.33 -25.68 9.18
C ARG A 425 13.68 -24.38 8.66
N ALA A 426 13.37 -23.43 9.55
CA ALA A 426 12.82 -22.13 9.19
C ALA A 426 13.83 -21.32 8.35
N GLY A 427 15.10 -21.32 8.69
CA GLY A 427 16.18 -20.70 7.93
C GLY A 427 16.34 -21.32 6.52
N TYR A 428 16.19 -22.64 6.39
CA TYR A 428 16.19 -23.31 5.08
C TYR A 428 14.94 -22.97 4.28
N LYS A 429 13.76 -22.98 4.91
CA LYS A 429 12.48 -22.59 4.29
C LYS A 429 12.51 -21.11 3.89
N HIS A 430 13.04 -20.25 4.74
CA HIS A 430 13.20 -18.82 4.46
C HIS A 430 14.28 -18.54 3.41
N ARG A 431 15.35 -19.35 3.35
CA ARG A 431 16.29 -19.35 2.20
C ARG A 431 15.65 -19.86 0.93
N GLN A 432 14.83 -20.91 0.98
CA GLN A 432 14.06 -21.37 -0.18
C GLN A 432 12.98 -20.39 -0.58
N GLU A 433 12.28 -19.77 0.37
CA GLU A 433 11.31 -18.71 0.12
C GLU A 433 12.00 -17.42 -0.32
N ARG A 434 13.15 -17.05 0.26
CA ARG A 434 14.02 -15.98 -0.25
C ARG A 434 14.71 -16.35 -1.55
N SER A 435 15.06 -17.59 -1.78
CA SER A 435 15.51 -18.04 -3.11
C SER A 435 14.34 -18.14 -4.09
N ARG A 436 13.14 -18.55 -3.64
CA ARG A 436 11.91 -18.46 -4.43
C ARG A 436 11.38 -17.02 -4.53
N ALA A 437 11.50 -16.17 -3.51
CA ALA A 437 11.24 -14.75 -3.57
C ALA A 437 12.39 -13.98 -4.21
N ARG A 438 13.67 -14.39 -4.09
CA ARG A 438 14.79 -13.93 -4.91
C ARG A 438 14.79 -14.56 -6.31
N LEU A 439 14.22 -15.72 -6.51
CA LEU A 439 13.82 -16.21 -7.83
C LEU A 439 12.56 -15.48 -8.31
N LYS A 440 11.61 -15.12 -7.47
CA LYS A 440 10.49 -14.20 -7.76
C LYS A 440 10.91 -12.71 -7.77
N GLU A 441 11.83 -12.25 -6.92
CA GLU A 441 12.48 -10.92 -6.95
C GLU A 441 13.67 -10.89 -7.91
N GLY A 442 14.35 -11.97 -8.13
CA GLY A 442 15.29 -12.21 -9.22
C GLY A 442 14.57 -12.55 -10.51
N GLU A 443 13.28 -12.93 -10.46
CA GLU A 443 12.32 -13.03 -11.57
C GLU A 443 11.55 -11.72 -11.78
N MET A 444 11.41 -10.83 -10.81
CA MET A 444 11.09 -9.40 -11.03
C MET A 444 12.33 -8.57 -11.43
N ASN A 445 13.53 -9.03 -11.14
CA ASN A 445 14.82 -8.59 -11.72
C ASN A 445 15.36 -9.53 -12.81
N GLN A 446 14.81 -10.70 -12.97
CA GLN A 446 14.93 -11.63 -14.09
C GLN A 446 13.51 -11.79 -14.63
N ILE A 447 13.25 -11.14 -15.71
CA ILE A 447 12.27 -11.31 -16.76
C ILE A 447 11.26 -12.40 -16.45
N ASN A 448 10.05 -12.03 -16.03
CA ASN A 448 8.89 -12.93 -15.90
C ASN A 448 8.41 -13.35 -17.30
N VAL A 449 9.18 -14.19 -17.96
CA VAL A 449 8.72 -14.88 -19.18
C VAL A 449 7.88 -16.04 -18.69
N PRO A 450 6.58 -16.15 -19.07
CA PRO A 450 5.75 -17.29 -18.71
C PRO A 450 6.47 -18.59 -19.05
N TYR A 451 6.44 -19.59 -18.16
CA TYR A 451 7.09 -20.90 -18.32
C TYR A 451 6.70 -21.62 -19.63
N SER A 452 5.58 -21.20 -20.24
CA SER A 452 5.12 -21.63 -21.56
C SER A 452 5.95 -21.11 -22.74
N MET A 453 6.86 -20.15 -22.53
CA MET A 453 7.64 -19.53 -23.62
C MET A 453 9.10 -20.00 -23.73
N GLY A 454 9.49 -21.10 -23.08
CA GLY A 454 10.73 -21.85 -23.35
C GLY A 454 12.04 -21.22 -22.86
N GLY A 455 12.59 -21.74 -21.77
CA GLY A 455 13.99 -21.82 -21.33
C GLY A 455 14.89 -20.57 -21.46
N ALA A 456 16.19 -20.85 -21.51
CA ALA A 456 17.29 -19.89 -21.53
C ALA A 456 17.26 -18.90 -22.73
N GLU A 457 16.64 -19.26 -23.85
CA GLU A 457 16.54 -18.40 -25.04
C GLU A 457 15.56 -17.23 -24.83
N ALA A 458 14.38 -17.49 -24.26
CA ALA A 458 13.39 -16.44 -23.96
C ALA A 458 13.91 -15.44 -22.91
N LEU A 459 14.67 -15.92 -21.91
CA LEU A 459 15.37 -15.09 -20.94
C LEU A 459 16.39 -14.17 -21.62
N GLY A 460 17.10 -14.69 -22.61
CA GLY A 460 18.06 -13.91 -23.39
C GLY A 460 17.41 -12.81 -24.22
N VAL A 461 16.27 -13.10 -24.85
CA VAL A 461 15.47 -12.13 -25.64
C VAL A 461 14.94 -11.01 -24.74
N ALA A 462 14.31 -11.38 -23.65
CA ALA A 462 13.71 -10.42 -22.73
C ALA A 462 14.79 -9.54 -22.06
N SER A 463 15.99 -10.08 -21.75
CA SER A 463 17.14 -9.28 -21.27
C SER A 463 17.63 -8.29 -22.35
N ALA A 464 17.64 -8.68 -23.62
CA ALA A 464 17.96 -7.79 -24.71
C ALA A 464 16.91 -6.67 -24.85
N GLN A 465 15.63 -6.98 -24.72
CA GLN A 465 14.53 -6.01 -24.74
C GLN A 465 14.64 -5.00 -23.58
N GLN A 466 14.97 -5.44 -22.37
CA GLN A 466 15.19 -4.55 -21.22
C GLN A 466 16.35 -3.57 -21.46
N ARG A 467 17.48 -4.08 -21.93
CA ARG A 467 18.64 -3.25 -22.25
C ARG A 467 18.34 -2.24 -23.35
N LEU A 468 17.56 -2.65 -24.33
CA LEU A 468 17.14 -1.80 -25.44
C LEU A 468 16.27 -0.64 -24.95
N LEU A 469 15.26 -0.88 -24.11
CA LEU A 469 14.42 0.17 -23.53
C LEU A 469 15.24 1.15 -22.67
N ALA A 470 16.14 0.64 -21.85
CA ALA A 470 17.03 1.48 -21.05
C ALA A 470 17.98 2.34 -21.90
N ALA A 471 18.48 1.78 -23.01
CA ALA A 471 19.34 2.50 -23.95
C ALA A 471 18.57 3.61 -24.70
N ILE A 472 17.35 3.33 -25.16
CA ILE A 472 16.48 4.31 -25.84
C ILE A 472 16.12 5.47 -24.89
N LEU A 473 15.81 5.18 -23.62
CA LEU A 473 15.51 6.24 -22.65
C LEU A 473 16.70 7.20 -22.46
N ARG A 474 17.93 6.67 -22.48
CA ARG A 474 19.14 7.45 -22.28
C ARG A 474 19.56 8.21 -23.53
N GLU A 475 19.45 7.57 -24.69
CA GLU A 475 19.79 8.12 -25.99
C GLU A 475 18.62 7.91 -26.96
N PRO A 476 17.68 8.88 -27.00
CA PRO A 476 16.46 8.77 -27.81
C PRO A 476 16.70 8.54 -29.30
N GLY A 477 17.88 8.90 -29.81
CA GLY A 477 18.26 8.68 -31.20
C GLY A 477 18.27 7.21 -31.61
N TYR A 478 18.45 6.27 -30.67
CA TYR A 478 18.41 4.83 -30.97
C TYR A 478 17.02 4.35 -31.36
N LEU A 479 15.95 5.04 -30.94
CA LEU A 479 14.59 4.64 -31.30
C LEU A 479 14.36 4.64 -32.82
N ASP A 480 14.92 5.61 -33.53
CA ASP A 480 14.77 5.71 -35.00
C ASP A 480 15.42 4.53 -35.73
N MET A 481 16.52 4.00 -35.20
CA MET A 481 17.19 2.81 -35.72
C MET A 481 16.38 1.53 -35.38
N VAL A 482 15.77 1.49 -34.20
CA VAL A 482 15.10 0.28 -33.67
C VAL A 482 13.71 0.11 -34.27
N ARG A 483 12.91 1.17 -34.40
CA ARG A 483 11.52 1.11 -34.85
C ARG A 483 11.33 0.54 -36.27
N SER A 484 12.32 0.71 -37.13
CA SER A 484 12.30 0.15 -38.49
C SER A 484 12.49 -1.37 -38.55
N GLN A 485 13.06 -1.97 -37.48
CA GLN A 485 13.47 -3.38 -37.44
C GLN A 485 12.70 -4.20 -36.39
N LEU A 486 12.15 -3.56 -35.34
CA LEU A 486 11.51 -4.22 -34.23
C LEU A 486 10.07 -3.70 -34.02
N PRO A 487 9.05 -4.43 -34.50
CA PRO A 487 7.65 -4.12 -34.19
C PRO A 487 7.34 -4.39 -32.71
N ALA A 488 6.43 -3.59 -32.12
CA ALA A 488 6.09 -3.64 -30.69
C ALA A 488 5.55 -5.01 -30.23
N GLU A 489 4.89 -5.75 -31.13
CA GLU A 489 4.34 -7.09 -30.87
C GLU A 489 5.40 -8.13 -30.53
N LYS A 490 6.67 -7.86 -30.86
CA LYS A 490 7.82 -8.72 -30.54
C LYS A 490 8.28 -8.61 -29.09
N PHE A 491 7.83 -7.62 -28.35
CA PHE A 491 8.11 -7.54 -26.91
C PHE A 491 7.34 -8.62 -26.16
N LEU A 492 8.07 -9.39 -25.35
CA LEU A 492 7.54 -10.54 -24.63
C LEU A 492 6.63 -10.14 -23.47
N LEU A 493 6.97 -9.06 -22.78
CA LEU A 493 6.25 -8.59 -21.62
C LEU A 493 5.29 -7.46 -21.98
N PRO A 494 4.03 -7.48 -21.47
CA PRO A 494 3.04 -6.46 -21.77
C PRO A 494 3.51 -5.05 -21.39
N GLN A 495 4.13 -4.87 -20.23
CA GLN A 495 4.63 -3.58 -19.75
C GLN A 495 5.74 -3.02 -20.66
N GLN A 496 6.65 -3.89 -21.13
CA GLN A 496 7.73 -3.48 -22.04
C GLN A 496 7.19 -3.12 -23.42
N ARG A 497 6.14 -3.80 -23.88
CA ARG A 497 5.43 -3.46 -25.11
C ARG A 497 4.76 -2.10 -24.99
N GLU A 498 4.06 -1.85 -23.89
CA GLU A 498 3.41 -0.58 -23.57
C GLU A 498 4.43 0.57 -23.56
N LEU A 499 5.56 0.39 -22.87
CA LEU A 499 6.67 1.36 -22.85
C LEU A 499 7.21 1.67 -24.23
N TYR A 500 7.48 0.64 -25.03
CA TYR A 500 8.03 0.83 -26.36
C TYR A 500 7.03 1.52 -27.31
N GLN A 501 5.75 1.20 -27.24
CA GLN A 501 4.70 1.88 -27.99
C GLN A 501 4.59 3.35 -27.59
N ALA A 502 4.64 3.66 -26.31
CA ALA A 502 4.63 5.02 -25.80
C ALA A 502 5.86 5.81 -26.25
N MET A 503 7.05 5.20 -26.27
CA MET A 503 8.27 5.85 -26.79
C MET A 503 8.14 6.19 -28.29
N ILE A 504 7.58 5.29 -29.08
CA ILE A 504 7.30 5.56 -30.52
C ILE A 504 6.31 6.72 -30.67
N GLN A 505 5.22 6.70 -29.90
CA GLN A 505 4.20 7.74 -29.97
C GLN A 505 4.73 9.11 -29.56
N CYS A 506 5.52 9.20 -28.49
CA CYS A 506 6.19 10.44 -28.09
C CYS A 506 7.11 10.97 -29.20
N ARG A 507 7.89 10.08 -29.83
CA ARG A 507 8.82 10.46 -30.92
C ARG A 507 8.07 11.00 -32.14
N GLU A 508 6.94 10.38 -32.51
CA GLU A 508 6.12 10.82 -33.65
C GLU A 508 5.45 12.18 -33.40
N GLN A 509 5.15 12.48 -32.14
CA GLN A 509 4.57 13.76 -31.71
C GLN A 509 5.64 14.84 -31.45
N GLY A 510 6.93 14.51 -31.59
CA GLY A 510 8.03 15.45 -31.29
C GLY A 510 8.25 15.71 -29.81
N ILE A 511 7.73 14.84 -28.94
CA ILE A 511 7.84 14.95 -27.47
C ILE A 511 9.19 14.34 -27.03
N GLU A 512 9.90 15.05 -26.17
CA GLU A 512 11.16 14.57 -25.58
C GLU A 512 10.92 13.31 -24.72
N LEU A 513 11.73 12.26 -24.91
CA LEU A 513 11.60 11.02 -24.14
C LEU A 513 12.21 11.18 -22.75
N SER A 514 11.34 11.16 -21.75
CA SER A 514 11.70 11.15 -20.34
C SER A 514 10.67 10.32 -19.54
N LEU A 515 11.02 9.96 -18.32
CA LEU A 515 10.05 9.30 -17.42
C LEU A 515 8.81 10.16 -17.16
N ALA A 516 8.99 11.48 -17.10
CA ALA A 516 7.90 12.42 -16.86
C ALA A 516 6.93 12.51 -18.06
N THR A 517 7.45 12.55 -19.30
CA THR A 517 6.62 12.63 -20.51
C THR A 517 5.94 11.30 -20.84
N LEU A 518 6.63 10.17 -20.65
CA LEU A 518 6.08 8.84 -20.88
C LEU A 518 4.93 8.50 -19.94
N ARG A 519 4.87 9.09 -18.76
CA ARG A 519 3.80 8.89 -17.77
C ARG A 519 2.39 9.08 -18.33
N ALA A 520 2.20 9.98 -19.28
CA ALA A 520 0.88 10.25 -19.86
C ALA A 520 0.36 9.12 -20.76
N TYR A 521 1.25 8.20 -21.15
CA TYR A 521 1.00 7.16 -22.14
C TYR A 521 1.08 5.75 -21.58
N VAL A 522 1.57 5.59 -20.33
CA VAL A 522 1.82 4.27 -19.74
C VAL A 522 1.26 4.14 -18.34
N SER A 523 1.01 2.89 -17.91
CA SER A 523 0.61 2.54 -16.55
C SER A 523 1.71 2.87 -15.53
N GLU A 524 1.33 3.01 -14.26
CA GLU A 524 2.29 3.28 -13.17
C GLU A 524 3.26 2.10 -12.99
N GLU A 525 2.81 0.87 -13.24
CA GLU A 525 3.60 -0.35 -13.23
C GLU A 525 4.68 -0.33 -14.32
N ALA A 526 4.32 0.05 -15.54
CA ALA A 526 5.27 0.15 -16.65
C ALA A 526 6.31 1.26 -16.39
N LEU A 527 5.89 2.39 -15.83
CA LEU A 527 6.80 3.48 -15.46
C LEU A 527 7.79 3.08 -14.35
N ASN A 528 7.33 2.34 -13.34
CA ASN A 528 8.19 1.78 -12.29
C ASN A 528 9.19 0.78 -12.87
N GLU A 529 8.78 -0.08 -13.83
CA GLU A 529 9.68 -0.99 -14.53
C GLU A 529 10.76 -0.22 -15.28
N LEU A 530 10.40 0.83 -16.04
CA LEU A 530 11.36 1.65 -16.76
C LEU A 530 12.37 2.32 -15.82
N SER A 531 11.92 2.81 -14.67
CA SER A 531 12.80 3.38 -13.64
C SER A 531 13.78 2.35 -13.08
N ALA A 532 13.30 1.11 -12.85
CA ALA A 532 14.13 -0.01 -12.43
C ALA A 532 15.18 -0.39 -13.50
N LEU A 533 14.79 -0.38 -14.79
CA LEU A 533 15.68 -0.66 -15.91
C LEU A 533 16.74 0.44 -16.08
N ALA A 534 16.33 1.70 -15.97
CA ALA A 534 17.26 2.84 -15.99
C ALA A 534 18.29 2.74 -14.87
N ALA A 535 17.84 2.36 -13.66
CA ALA A 535 18.73 2.13 -12.52
C ALA A 535 19.66 0.94 -12.71
N LYS A 536 19.13 -0.20 -13.18
CA LYS A 536 19.88 -1.46 -13.37
C LYS A 536 20.99 -1.34 -14.40
N TYR A 537 20.76 -0.55 -15.44
CA TYR A 537 21.69 -0.37 -16.56
C TYR A 537 22.37 1.01 -16.56
N SER A 538 22.41 1.69 -15.40
CA SER A 538 22.98 3.05 -15.26
C SER A 538 24.44 3.14 -15.67
N ASP A 539 25.24 2.09 -15.46
CA ASP A 539 26.67 2.06 -15.75
C ASP A 539 27.04 1.52 -17.15
N VAL A 540 25.99 1.11 -17.93
CA VAL A 540 26.22 0.51 -19.26
C VAL A 540 26.15 1.60 -20.35
N ASN A 541 27.30 1.96 -20.90
CA ASN A 541 27.32 2.77 -22.11
C ASN A 541 27.01 1.88 -23.32
N CYS A 542 25.84 2.08 -23.94
CA CYS A 542 25.46 1.37 -25.16
C CYS A 542 26.03 2.09 -26.40
N THR A 543 26.65 1.33 -27.28
CA THR A 543 27.05 1.77 -28.60
C THR A 543 26.03 1.37 -29.67
N PRO A 544 26.03 1.95 -30.87
CA PRO A 544 25.18 1.48 -31.98
C PRO A 544 25.35 -0.02 -32.32
N ASP A 545 26.52 -0.59 -32.06
CA ASP A 545 26.81 -2.00 -32.30
C ASP A 545 26.13 -2.88 -31.22
N ASP A 546 26.07 -2.41 -29.98
CA ASP A 546 25.31 -3.08 -28.92
C ASP A 546 23.80 -3.14 -29.26
N ILE A 547 23.25 -2.06 -29.79
CA ILE A 547 21.84 -2.01 -30.24
C ILE A 547 21.61 -3.03 -31.36
N ARG A 548 22.50 -3.15 -32.34
CA ARG A 548 22.41 -4.17 -33.39
C ARG A 548 22.47 -5.57 -32.81
N LEU A 549 23.34 -5.82 -31.84
CA LEU A 549 23.44 -7.11 -31.15
C LEU A 549 22.14 -7.47 -30.41
N TYR A 550 21.50 -6.49 -29.75
CA TYR A 550 20.22 -6.72 -29.09
C TYR A 550 19.11 -7.02 -30.09
N LEU A 551 19.04 -6.28 -31.21
CA LEU A 551 18.09 -6.53 -32.30
C LEU A 551 18.27 -7.93 -32.90
N ASP A 552 19.49 -8.34 -33.19
CA ASP A 552 19.87 -9.66 -33.70
C ASP A 552 19.41 -10.77 -32.73
N ARG A 553 19.62 -10.58 -31.43
CA ARG A 553 19.22 -11.54 -30.41
C ARG A 553 17.71 -11.67 -30.29
N ILE A 554 16.98 -10.55 -30.41
CA ILE A 554 15.53 -10.53 -30.42
C ILE A 554 14.97 -11.20 -31.68
N ALA A 555 15.62 -10.96 -32.84
CA ALA A 555 15.21 -11.55 -34.12
C ALA A 555 15.39 -13.07 -34.17
N ARG A 556 16.50 -13.60 -33.60
CA ARG A 556 16.80 -15.04 -33.55
C ARG A 556 15.94 -15.80 -32.54
N GLY A 557 15.47 -15.12 -31.50
CA GLY A 557 14.64 -15.71 -30.45
C GLY A 557 13.17 -15.81 -30.87
N THR A 558 12.83 -16.67 -31.81
CA THR A 558 11.44 -17.00 -32.12
C THR A 558 10.89 -17.88 -30.99
N PRO A 559 9.71 -17.57 -30.40
CA PRO A 559 9.13 -18.39 -29.32
C PRO A 559 8.89 -19.82 -29.82
N VAL A 560 9.36 -20.80 -29.06
CA VAL A 560 9.16 -22.25 -29.30
C VAL A 560 7.67 -22.60 -29.45
N ALA A 561 6.77 -21.83 -28.86
CA ALA A 561 5.31 -22.01 -28.99
C ALA A 561 4.80 -21.86 -30.44
N LYS A 562 5.41 -21.01 -31.28
CA LYS A 562 5.00 -20.89 -32.69
C LYS A 562 5.50 -22.08 -33.51
N LYS A 563 6.71 -22.58 -33.21
CA LYS A 563 7.24 -23.78 -33.84
C LYS A 563 6.44 -25.04 -33.48
N ALA A 564 5.99 -25.15 -32.23
CA ALA A 564 5.18 -26.31 -31.78
C ALA A 564 3.74 -26.29 -32.35
N ALA A 565 3.17 -25.10 -32.58
CA ALA A 565 1.82 -24.99 -33.18
C ALA A 565 1.80 -25.25 -34.70
N GLU A 566 2.97 -25.14 -35.36
CA GLU A 566 3.14 -25.42 -36.79
C GLU A 566 3.66 -26.82 -37.09
N MET A 567 4.00 -27.63 -36.05
CA MET A 567 4.48 -28.98 -36.16
C MET A 567 3.32 -30.00 -36.21
N SER A 568 3.44 -31.00 -37.08
CA SER A 568 2.56 -32.17 -37.00
C SER A 568 2.83 -32.97 -35.70
N ASN A 569 1.85 -33.76 -35.24
CA ASN A 569 2.00 -34.56 -34.01
C ASN A 569 3.29 -35.42 -34.00
N ASP A 570 3.67 -36.00 -35.14
CA ASP A 570 4.89 -36.78 -35.27
C ASP A 570 6.17 -35.96 -35.19
N GLN A 571 6.13 -34.73 -35.66
CA GLN A 571 7.27 -33.77 -35.54
C GLN A 571 7.41 -33.27 -34.12
N LEU A 572 6.29 -33.07 -33.42
CA LEU A 572 6.25 -32.62 -32.01
C LEU A 572 6.80 -33.75 -31.09
N GLU A 573 6.43 -35.01 -31.34
CA GLU A 573 6.95 -36.13 -30.55
C GLU A 573 8.47 -36.32 -30.73
N ARG A 574 8.98 -36.24 -31.96
CA ARG A 574 10.44 -36.29 -32.23
C ARG A 574 11.17 -35.13 -31.58
N TYR A 575 10.59 -33.96 -31.61
CA TYR A 575 11.17 -32.75 -30.94
C TYR A 575 11.20 -32.93 -29.43
N LEU A 576 10.11 -33.41 -28.79
CA LEU A 576 10.05 -33.71 -27.37
C LEU A 576 11.01 -34.82 -26.94
N GLN A 577 11.22 -35.80 -27.79
CA GLN A 577 12.17 -36.90 -27.57
C GLN A 577 13.62 -36.39 -27.63
N SER A 578 13.98 -35.55 -28.61
CA SER A 578 15.30 -34.92 -28.70
C SER A 578 15.60 -34.00 -27.49
N MET A 579 14.57 -33.33 -26.97
CA MET A 579 14.72 -32.47 -25.76
C MET A 579 14.93 -33.32 -24.49
N ARG A 580 14.31 -34.52 -24.40
CA ARG A 580 14.53 -35.46 -23.30
C ARG A 580 15.94 -36.07 -23.35
N GLU A 581 16.43 -36.40 -24.52
CA GLU A 581 17.80 -36.93 -24.75
C GLU A 581 18.88 -35.88 -24.44
N LYS A 582 18.68 -34.61 -24.82
CA LYS A 582 19.55 -33.48 -24.44
C LYS A 582 19.59 -33.21 -22.92
N LYS A 583 18.49 -33.48 -22.21
CA LYS A 583 18.41 -33.32 -20.74
C LYS A 583 19.10 -34.46 -19.99
N GLN A 584 19.28 -35.62 -20.63
CA GLN A 584 19.90 -36.80 -20.02
C GLN A 584 21.41 -36.95 -20.31
N GLY A 585 22.01 -35.96 -20.98
CA GLY A 585 23.47 -35.93 -21.18
C GLY A 585 24.01 -36.96 -22.19
N ASN A 586 23.14 -37.63 -22.97
CA ASN A 586 23.53 -38.58 -23.99
C ASN A 586 23.43 -37.96 -25.38
N LEU A 587 24.48 -37.22 -25.80
CA LEU A 587 24.72 -36.87 -27.21
C LEU A 587 26.14 -37.28 -27.60
N PRO A 588 26.34 -37.98 -28.73
CA PRO A 588 27.65 -38.17 -29.31
C PRO A 588 28.21 -36.83 -29.84
N PRO A 589 29.54 -36.68 -29.91
CA PRO A 589 30.15 -35.43 -30.40
C PRO A 589 29.77 -35.20 -31.86
N GLU A 590 29.48 -33.95 -32.19
CA GLU A 590 29.22 -33.49 -33.56
C GLU A 590 30.47 -33.72 -34.45
N GLU A 591 30.28 -34.42 -35.58
CA GLU A 591 31.19 -34.36 -36.72
C GLU A 591 30.93 -33.11 -37.56
#